data_0f329ff19518f9a2e3260c984e980cb2
#
_entry.id   0f329ff19518f9a2e3260c984e980cb2
#
_cell.length_a   1.000
_cell.length_b   1.000
_cell.length_c   1.000
_cell.angle_alpha   90.00
_cell.angle_beta   90.00
_cell.angle_gamma   90.00
#
_symmetry.space_group_name_H-M   'P 1'
#
loop_
_entity.id
_entity.type
_entity.pdbx_description
1 polymer ?
#
loop_
_entity_poly.entity_id
_entity_poly.type
_entity_poly.pdbx_seq_one_letter_code
_entity_poly.pdbx_strand_id
1 'polypeptide(L)'
;MPSPESGIRVIVLAAQRDGKLDPLAEEAGVSHKCLVPIGGRPLLAHVLEALSRVERVAEVRIVVEQGAEARLKQIAVGSGVMAEFAIAANNIADSVYAGAEGAGGPVVITTADNVLLTPAAVDQVIDRLLAGDDTVVALARKEDVLSAHPEGQRRFYRFRDGEFSNCNLYGLSQAGLRLAETFRSGGQFAKNPMRIAKAFGFFNLFLLRFALVSLDAGMRRLSRRFRVRVAAVLLRDGAHAIDVDNRRTYDIAAQLMEKRAA
;
A
#
# COMPACT_ATOMS: atom_id res chain seq x y z
N MET A 1 -17.37 7.07 19.51
CA MET A 1 -17.31 5.96 18.57
C MET A 1 -17.88 6.46 17.26
N PRO A 2 -17.18 6.34 16.12
CA PRO A 2 -17.80 6.68 14.84
C PRO A 2 -18.97 5.72 14.60
N SER A 3 -20.05 6.26 14.05
CA SER A 3 -21.24 5.47 13.70
C SER A 3 -20.84 4.33 12.74
N PRO A 4 -21.42 3.12 12.86
CA PRO A 4 -21.14 2.01 11.94
C PRO A 4 -21.54 2.27 10.50
N GLU A 5 -22.15 3.41 10.19
CA GLU A 5 -22.65 3.80 8.85
C GLU A 5 -21.66 4.62 8.00
N SER A 6 -20.54 5.09 8.56
CA SER A 6 -19.53 5.78 7.75
C SER A 6 -18.57 4.74 7.15
N GLY A 7 -18.77 4.39 5.89
CA GLY A 7 -17.88 3.48 5.17
C GLY A 7 -16.43 3.99 5.15
N ILE A 8 -15.51 3.11 4.83
CA ILE A 8 -14.07 3.38 4.83
C ILE A 8 -13.68 4.17 3.58
N ARG A 9 -12.85 5.22 3.75
CA ARG A 9 -12.15 5.85 2.63
C ARG A 9 -10.91 5.05 2.28
N VAL A 10 -10.70 4.78 0.98
CA VAL A 10 -9.45 4.23 0.46
C VAL A 10 -8.67 5.30 -0.29
N ILE A 11 -7.41 5.46 0.07
CA ILE A 11 -6.46 6.37 -0.59
C ILE A 11 -5.60 5.54 -1.54
N VAL A 12 -5.63 5.89 -2.83
CA VAL A 12 -4.81 5.26 -3.86
C VAL A 12 -3.68 6.22 -4.25
N LEU A 13 -2.46 5.88 -3.90
CA LEU A 13 -1.28 6.67 -4.25
C LEU A 13 -0.91 6.38 -5.71
N ALA A 14 -1.08 7.36 -6.61
CA ALA A 14 -0.87 7.25 -8.04
C ALA A 14 0.22 8.20 -8.57
N ALA A 15 0.79 9.03 -7.70
CA ALA A 15 1.79 10.03 -8.06
C ALA A 15 3.14 9.43 -8.47
N GLN A 16 3.85 10.15 -9.34
CA GLN A 16 5.23 9.82 -9.73
C GLN A 16 6.21 10.22 -8.62
N ARG A 17 7.27 9.46 -8.47
CA ARG A 17 8.35 9.80 -7.52
C ARG A 17 9.30 10.81 -8.14
N ASP A 18 9.62 11.86 -7.38
CA ASP A 18 10.63 12.87 -7.73
C ASP A 18 10.38 13.59 -9.08
N GLY A 19 9.14 13.62 -9.57
CA GLY A 19 8.78 14.26 -10.83
C GLY A 19 9.43 13.63 -12.06
N LYS A 20 9.99 12.42 -11.94
CA LYS A 20 10.61 11.67 -13.03
C LYS A 20 9.64 10.68 -13.63
N LEU A 21 9.64 10.59 -14.96
CA LEU A 21 8.87 9.58 -15.66
C LEU A 21 9.39 8.18 -15.27
N ASP A 22 8.48 7.30 -14.91
CA ASP A 22 8.80 5.90 -14.60
C ASP A 22 9.23 5.17 -15.88
N PRO A 23 10.28 4.31 -15.87
CA PRO A 23 10.72 3.59 -17.05
C PRO A 23 9.65 2.75 -17.74
N LEU A 24 8.72 2.15 -16.99
CA LEU A 24 7.60 1.41 -17.59
C LEU A 24 6.61 2.37 -18.28
N ALA A 25 6.41 3.56 -17.74
CA ALA A 25 5.56 4.57 -18.36
C ALA A 25 6.20 5.12 -19.65
N GLU A 26 7.52 5.31 -19.63
CA GLU A 26 8.28 5.72 -20.81
C GLU A 26 8.20 4.66 -21.92
N GLU A 27 8.44 3.40 -21.59
CA GLU A 27 8.33 2.26 -22.53
C GLU A 27 6.91 2.13 -23.11
N ALA A 28 5.88 2.37 -22.30
CA ALA A 28 4.48 2.31 -22.72
C ALA A 28 3.98 3.58 -23.43
N GLY A 29 4.80 4.64 -23.53
CA GLY A 29 4.42 5.91 -24.14
C GLY A 29 3.31 6.64 -23.36
N VAL A 30 3.25 6.48 -22.04
CA VAL A 30 2.24 7.12 -21.18
C VAL A 30 2.88 8.08 -20.17
N SER A 31 2.10 9.04 -19.68
CA SER A 31 2.60 10.09 -18.81
C SER A 31 2.84 9.65 -17.36
N HIS A 32 2.21 8.59 -16.89
CA HIS A 32 2.26 8.13 -15.49
C HIS A 32 2.29 6.61 -15.42
N LYS A 33 2.99 6.06 -14.44
CA LYS A 33 3.07 4.61 -14.19
C LYS A 33 1.68 3.97 -14.02
N CYS A 34 0.76 4.63 -13.34
CA CYS A 34 -0.59 4.14 -13.13
C CYS A 34 -1.40 3.95 -14.43
N LEU A 35 -0.95 4.55 -15.55
CA LEU A 35 -1.54 4.44 -16.88
C LEU A 35 -0.93 3.33 -17.72
N VAL A 36 0.16 2.70 -17.30
CA VAL A 36 0.79 1.58 -18.02
C VAL A 36 -0.24 0.47 -18.21
N PRO A 37 -0.44 -0.02 -19.44
CA PRO A 37 -1.41 -1.09 -19.70
C PRO A 37 -0.88 -2.45 -19.24
N ILE A 38 -1.72 -3.23 -18.58
CA ILE A 38 -1.53 -4.65 -18.28
C ILE A 38 -2.85 -5.38 -18.55
N GLY A 39 -2.80 -6.51 -19.25
CA GLY A 39 -4.04 -7.19 -19.64
C GLY A 39 -5.01 -6.29 -20.45
N GLY A 40 -4.47 -5.35 -21.25
CA GLY A 40 -5.25 -4.41 -22.06
C GLY A 40 -5.87 -3.23 -21.30
N ARG A 41 -5.63 -3.08 -19.99
CA ARG A 41 -6.20 -2.03 -19.14
C ARG A 41 -5.12 -1.35 -18.30
N PRO A 42 -5.26 -0.04 -17.96
CA PRO A 42 -4.31 0.66 -17.07
C PRO A 42 -4.14 -0.05 -15.72
N LEU A 43 -2.93 0.01 -15.12
CA LEU A 43 -2.68 -0.55 -13.78
C LEU A 43 -3.72 -0.08 -12.77
N LEU A 44 -4.02 1.22 -12.76
CA LEU A 44 -5.02 1.81 -11.87
C LEU A 44 -6.40 1.16 -11.99
N ALA A 45 -6.83 0.80 -13.20
CA ALA A 45 -8.15 0.22 -13.43
C ALA A 45 -8.34 -1.11 -12.67
N HIS A 46 -7.30 -1.93 -12.55
CA HIS A 46 -7.34 -3.19 -11.80
C HIS A 46 -7.49 -2.95 -10.29
N VAL A 47 -6.77 -1.97 -9.76
CA VAL A 47 -6.87 -1.58 -8.35
C VAL A 47 -8.28 -1.06 -8.04
N LEU A 48 -8.80 -0.15 -8.87
CA LEU A 48 -10.13 0.43 -8.69
C LEU A 48 -11.24 -0.62 -8.81
N GLU A 49 -11.12 -1.57 -9.73
CA GLU A 49 -12.05 -2.69 -9.85
C GLU A 49 -12.05 -3.58 -8.61
N ALA A 50 -10.89 -3.86 -8.03
CA ALA A 50 -10.84 -4.60 -6.77
C ALA A 50 -11.54 -3.82 -5.63
N LEU A 51 -11.33 -2.50 -5.56
CA LEU A 51 -11.95 -1.64 -4.56
C LEU A 51 -13.46 -1.49 -4.75
N SER A 52 -13.97 -1.47 -5.99
CA SER A 52 -15.41 -1.36 -6.26
C SER A 52 -16.23 -2.55 -5.76
N ARG A 53 -15.56 -3.67 -5.49
CA ARG A 53 -16.17 -4.91 -4.97
C ARG A 53 -16.10 -5.02 -3.45
N VAL A 54 -15.57 -4.02 -2.74
CA VAL A 54 -15.50 -3.99 -1.28
C VAL A 54 -16.67 -3.16 -0.76
N GLU A 55 -17.71 -3.80 -0.24
CA GLU A 55 -18.94 -3.13 0.21
C GLU A 55 -18.69 -2.06 1.29
N ARG A 56 -17.65 -2.24 2.09
CA ARG A 56 -17.29 -1.31 3.16
C ARG A 56 -16.52 -0.08 2.71
N VAL A 57 -16.12 -0.01 1.43
CA VAL A 57 -15.49 1.17 0.85
C VAL A 57 -16.56 2.15 0.40
N ALA A 58 -16.66 3.28 1.10
CA ALA A 58 -17.60 4.33 0.76
C ALA A 58 -17.02 5.37 -0.19
N GLU A 59 -15.71 5.56 -0.17
CA GLU A 59 -15.02 6.59 -0.94
C GLU A 59 -13.65 6.11 -1.37
N VAL A 60 -13.29 6.39 -2.62
CA VAL A 60 -11.92 6.21 -3.13
C VAL A 60 -11.36 7.60 -3.44
N ARG A 61 -10.19 7.91 -2.88
CA ARG A 61 -9.46 9.14 -3.16
C ARG A 61 -8.13 8.83 -3.82
N ILE A 62 -7.96 9.31 -5.06
CA ILE A 62 -6.74 9.13 -5.84
C ILE A 62 -5.84 10.33 -5.60
N VAL A 63 -4.61 10.07 -5.14
CA VAL A 63 -3.60 11.10 -4.90
C VAL A 63 -2.64 11.10 -6.08
N VAL A 64 -2.61 12.21 -6.84
CA VAL A 64 -1.85 12.34 -8.08
C VAL A 64 -1.39 13.79 -8.27
N GLU A 65 -0.46 14.03 -9.19
CA GLU A 65 -0.01 15.36 -9.57
C GLU A 65 -1.14 16.16 -10.24
N GLN A 66 -1.08 17.48 -10.06
CA GLN A 66 -2.01 18.40 -10.71
C GLN A 66 -2.01 18.23 -12.23
N GLY A 67 -3.19 18.16 -12.82
CA GLY A 67 -3.38 18.04 -14.28
C GLY A 67 -3.55 16.61 -14.80
N ALA A 68 -3.32 15.58 -13.97
CA ALA A 68 -3.55 14.18 -14.35
C ALA A 68 -5.00 13.71 -14.10
N GLU A 69 -5.79 14.47 -13.33
CA GLU A 69 -7.09 14.06 -12.77
C GLU A 69 -8.12 13.71 -13.85
N ALA A 70 -8.17 14.50 -14.95
CA ALA A 70 -9.18 14.32 -16.00
C ALA A 70 -9.10 12.92 -16.63
N ARG A 71 -7.89 12.43 -16.91
CA ARG A 71 -7.66 11.10 -17.48
C ARG A 71 -7.94 9.99 -16.47
N LEU A 72 -7.51 10.17 -15.22
CA LEU A 72 -7.74 9.18 -14.15
C LEU A 72 -9.22 9.10 -13.78
N LYS A 73 -9.97 10.20 -13.88
CA LYS A 73 -11.42 10.22 -13.69
C LYS A 73 -12.15 9.32 -14.69
N GLN A 74 -11.74 9.33 -15.96
CA GLN A 74 -12.31 8.44 -16.97
C GLN A 74 -12.07 6.97 -16.62
N ILE A 75 -10.87 6.63 -16.15
CA ILE A 75 -10.54 5.27 -15.71
C ILE A 75 -11.39 4.87 -14.49
N ALA A 76 -11.56 5.76 -13.52
CA ALA A 76 -12.35 5.50 -12.32
C ALA A 76 -13.82 5.20 -12.68
N VAL A 77 -14.43 6.03 -13.53
CA VAL A 77 -15.81 5.80 -14.01
C VAL A 77 -15.91 4.46 -14.76
N GLY A 78 -14.96 4.16 -15.64
CA GLY A 78 -14.92 2.88 -16.36
C GLY A 78 -14.69 1.66 -15.47
N SER A 79 -14.22 1.85 -14.23
CA SER A 79 -14.02 0.81 -13.22
C SER A 79 -15.16 0.72 -12.20
N GLY A 80 -16.26 1.49 -12.39
CA GLY A 80 -17.42 1.51 -11.50
C GLY A 80 -17.16 2.24 -10.18
N VAL A 81 -16.14 3.13 -10.12
CA VAL A 81 -15.77 3.87 -8.91
C VAL A 81 -15.98 5.36 -9.12
N MET A 82 -16.72 5.98 -8.22
CA MET A 82 -16.72 7.44 -8.09
C MET A 82 -15.53 7.84 -7.22
N ALA A 83 -14.45 8.29 -7.86
CA ALA A 83 -13.23 8.68 -7.18
C ALA A 83 -13.16 10.21 -7.02
N GLU A 84 -12.75 10.65 -5.83
CA GLU A 84 -12.27 12.00 -5.58
C GLU A 84 -10.76 12.07 -5.79
N PHE A 85 -10.23 13.29 -5.96
CA PHE A 85 -8.82 13.53 -6.22
C PHE A 85 -8.23 14.43 -5.14
N ALA A 86 -6.99 14.14 -4.77
CA ALA A 86 -6.17 15.03 -3.96
C ALA A 86 -4.82 15.24 -4.67
N ILE A 87 -4.28 16.44 -4.53
CA ILE A 87 -2.99 16.78 -5.14
C ILE A 87 -1.87 16.12 -4.32
N ALA A 88 -0.99 15.40 -5.01
CA ALA A 88 0.18 14.80 -4.41
C ALA A 88 1.13 15.87 -3.89
N ALA A 89 1.65 15.65 -2.69
CA ALA A 89 2.66 16.50 -2.09
C ALA A 89 4.08 15.98 -2.40
N ASN A 90 5.09 16.74 -1.97
CA ASN A 90 6.51 16.42 -2.24
C ASN A 90 7.01 15.13 -1.57
N ASN A 91 6.23 14.53 -0.69
CA ASN A 91 6.58 13.27 -0.04
C ASN A 91 5.32 12.43 0.25
N ILE A 92 5.55 11.13 0.50
CA ILE A 92 4.47 10.16 0.72
C ILE A 92 3.60 10.52 1.93
N ALA A 93 4.18 10.99 3.03
CA ALA A 93 3.42 11.31 4.23
C ALA A 93 2.44 12.45 3.99
N ASP A 94 2.90 13.55 3.41
CA ASP A 94 2.04 14.69 3.10
C ASP A 94 0.99 14.33 2.04
N SER A 95 1.33 13.44 1.08
CA SER A 95 0.36 12.89 0.12
C SER A 95 -0.72 12.04 0.81
N VAL A 96 -0.35 11.25 1.81
CA VAL A 96 -1.32 10.50 2.64
C VAL A 96 -2.22 11.46 3.43
N TYR A 97 -1.65 12.53 4.01
CA TYR A 97 -2.46 13.54 4.70
C TYR A 97 -3.42 14.25 3.76
N ALA A 98 -2.98 14.64 2.55
CA ALA A 98 -3.86 15.23 1.55
C ALA A 98 -5.00 14.27 1.15
N GLY A 99 -4.70 12.98 0.98
CA GLY A 99 -5.70 11.95 0.72
C GLY A 99 -6.65 11.71 1.90
N ALA A 100 -6.19 11.90 3.13
CA ALA A 100 -6.97 11.69 4.35
C ALA A 100 -7.78 12.93 4.77
N GLU A 101 -7.56 14.08 4.14
CA GLU A 101 -8.24 15.33 4.49
C GLU A 101 -9.76 15.16 4.41
N GLY A 102 -10.47 15.55 5.49
CA GLY A 102 -11.91 15.41 5.60
C GLY A 102 -12.42 13.99 5.84
N ALA A 103 -11.54 12.99 6.04
CA ALA A 103 -11.99 11.64 6.42
C ALA A 103 -12.54 11.65 7.84
N GLY A 104 -13.81 11.26 7.99
CA GLY A 104 -14.50 11.18 9.30
C GLY A 104 -14.11 9.94 10.14
N GLY A 105 -13.35 9.00 9.57
CA GLY A 105 -12.98 7.71 10.16
C GLY A 105 -11.58 7.23 9.76
N PRO A 106 -11.30 5.95 9.98
CA PRO A 106 -10.06 5.33 9.53
C PRO A 106 -9.98 5.28 8.01
N VAL A 107 -8.76 5.22 7.49
CA VAL A 107 -8.49 5.14 6.05
C VAL A 107 -7.68 3.89 5.72
N VAL A 108 -7.90 3.35 4.53
CA VAL A 108 -7.05 2.32 3.94
C VAL A 108 -6.20 2.97 2.85
N ILE A 109 -4.95 2.55 2.71
CA ILE A 109 -4.01 3.12 1.74
C ILE A 109 -3.47 1.98 0.89
N THR A 110 -3.45 2.18 -0.42
CA THR A 110 -2.78 1.31 -1.37
C THR A 110 -2.12 2.13 -2.47
N THR A 111 -1.42 1.48 -3.40
CA THR A 111 -0.76 2.12 -4.52
C THR A 111 -1.41 1.72 -5.85
N ALA A 112 -1.32 2.58 -6.86
CA ALA A 112 -1.95 2.36 -8.16
C ALA A 112 -1.31 1.22 -8.99
N ASP A 113 -0.18 0.69 -8.56
CA ASP A 113 0.56 -0.42 -9.16
C ASP A 113 0.35 -1.77 -8.45
N ASN A 114 -0.51 -1.81 -7.43
CA ASN A 114 -0.89 -3.03 -6.69
C ASN A 114 -2.02 -3.79 -7.44
N VAL A 115 -1.74 -4.19 -8.67
CA VAL A 115 -2.74 -4.76 -9.60
C VAL A 115 -3.30 -6.12 -9.18
N LEU A 116 -2.60 -6.81 -8.27
CA LEU A 116 -3.01 -8.11 -7.73
C LEU A 116 -3.82 -7.98 -6.42
N LEU A 117 -4.20 -6.76 -6.04
CA LEU A 117 -5.08 -6.46 -4.90
C LEU A 117 -6.40 -7.22 -5.04
N THR A 118 -6.90 -7.75 -3.93
CA THR A 118 -8.21 -8.40 -3.87
C THR A 118 -9.13 -7.75 -2.84
N PRO A 119 -10.45 -7.81 -3.02
CA PRO A 119 -11.40 -7.33 -2.02
C PRO A 119 -11.16 -7.95 -0.64
N ALA A 120 -10.91 -9.26 -0.57
CA ALA A 120 -10.65 -9.96 0.67
C ALA A 120 -9.42 -9.46 1.43
N ALA A 121 -8.36 -9.02 0.72
CA ALA A 121 -7.20 -8.42 1.36
C ALA A 121 -7.52 -7.06 2.00
N VAL A 122 -8.31 -6.23 1.30
CA VAL A 122 -8.78 -4.94 1.81
C VAL A 122 -9.67 -5.14 3.04
N ASP A 123 -10.59 -6.09 2.98
CA ASP A 123 -11.49 -6.44 4.08
C ASP A 123 -10.73 -6.86 5.35
N GLN A 124 -9.67 -7.66 5.23
CA GLN A 124 -8.84 -8.06 6.37
C GLN A 124 -8.17 -6.86 7.05
N VAL A 125 -7.75 -5.85 6.29
CA VAL A 125 -7.19 -4.61 6.86
C VAL A 125 -8.28 -3.78 7.55
N ILE A 126 -9.46 -3.68 6.94
CA ILE A 126 -10.62 -3.00 7.52
C ILE A 126 -11.04 -3.67 8.84
N ASP A 127 -11.10 -5.00 8.88
CA ASP A 127 -11.44 -5.75 10.10
C ASP A 127 -10.53 -5.38 11.28
N ARG A 128 -9.22 -5.26 11.04
CA ARG A 128 -8.26 -4.87 12.06
C ARG A 128 -8.47 -3.43 12.54
N LEU A 129 -8.75 -2.50 11.61
CA LEU A 129 -9.06 -1.10 11.96
C LEU A 129 -10.32 -1.02 12.83
N LEU A 130 -11.38 -1.75 12.45
CA LEU A 130 -12.64 -1.77 13.19
C LEU A 130 -12.51 -2.49 14.55
N ALA A 131 -11.58 -3.47 14.66
CA ALA A 131 -11.22 -4.08 15.93
C ALA A 131 -10.39 -3.13 16.83
N GLY A 132 -10.07 -1.95 16.31
CA GLY A 132 -9.47 -0.84 17.05
C GLY A 132 -7.95 -0.77 16.96
N ASP A 133 -7.30 -1.43 16.01
CA ASP A 133 -5.89 -1.15 15.71
C ASP A 133 -5.77 0.23 15.05
N ASP A 134 -4.73 0.97 15.42
CA ASP A 134 -4.50 2.32 14.90
C ASP A 134 -3.70 2.32 13.61
N THR A 135 -2.84 1.33 13.44
CA THR A 135 -2.04 1.14 12.24
C THR A 135 -1.98 -0.33 11.89
N VAL A 136 -2.35 -0.65 10.67
CA VAL A 136 -2.35 -2.00 10.13
C VAL A 136 -1.42 -2.05 8.93
N VAL A 137 -0.55 -3.04 8.87
CA VAL A 137 0.34 -3.30 7.74
C VAL A 137 0.04 -4.68 7.19
N ALA A 138 -0.33 -4.78 5.92
CA ALA A 138 -0.50 -6.07 5.27
C ALA A 138 0.86 -6.60 4.78
N LEU A 139 1.16 -7.83 5.16
CA LEU A 139 2.39 -8.54 4.83
C LEU A 139 2.05 -9.92 4.27
N ALA A 140 2.94 -10.48 3.45
CA ALA A 140 2.91 -11.88 3.03
C ALA A 140 4.17 -12.59 3.48
N ARG A 141 4.05 -13.87 3.83
CA ARG A 141 5.21 -14.72 4.15
C ARG A 141 6.01 -14.98 2.89
N LYS A 142 7.32 -15.12 3.04
CA LYS A 142 8.22 -15.43 1.92
C LYS A 142 7.81 -16.72 1.21
N GLU A 143 7.41 -17.73 1.96
CA GLU A 143 6.96 -19.01 1.43
C GLU A 143 5.75 -18.82 0.51
N ASP A 144 4.78 -18.01 0.94
CA ASP A 144 3.57 -17.71 0.17
C ASP A 144 3.91 -16.92 -1.10
N VAL A 145 4.81 -15.91 -0.98
CA VAL A 145 5.26 -15.12 -2.14
C VAL A 145 5.97 -15.98 -3.17
N LEU A 146 6.90 -16.84 -2.74
CA LEU A 146 7.64 -17.73 -3.64
C LEU A 146 6.76 -18.83 -4.21
N SER A 147 5.72 -19.26 -3.50
CA SER A 147 4.70 -20.17 -4.02
C SER A 147 3.82 -19.53 -5.10
N ALA A 148 3.50 -18.24 -4.98
CA ALA A 148 2.80 -17.48 -6.02
C ALA A 148 3.68 -17.35 -7.27
N HIS A 149 4.93 -16.92 -7.09
CA HIS A 149 5.93 -16.88 -8.16
C HIS A 149 7.35 -16.91 -7.58
N PRO A 150 8.25 -17.80 -8.06
CA PRO A 150 9.60 -17.97 -7.50
C PRO A 150 10.47 -16.71 -7.56
N GLU A 151 10.22 -15.81 -8.52
CA GLU A 151 10.88 -14.52 -8.64
C GLU A 151 10.00 -13.33 -8.21
N GLY A 152 8.89 -13.55 -7.51
CA GLY A 152 7.90 -12.53 -7.14
C GLY A 152 8.53 -11.38 -6.35
N GLN A 153 9.37 -11.71 -5.39
CA GLN A 153 10.12 -10.73 -4.59
C GLN A 153 11.55 -11.19 -4.33
N ARG A 154 12.46 -10.22 -4.19
CA ARG A 154 13.88 -10.48 -3.90
C ARG A 154 14.31 -9.98 -2.52
N ARG A 155 13.50 -9.17 -1.86
CA ARG A 155 13.82 -8.57 -0.56
C ARG A 155 12.72 -8.87 0.43
N PHE A 156 13.12 -9.39 1.60
CA PHE A 156 12.23 -9.75 2.68
C PHE A 156 12.72 -9.15 4.00
N TYR A 157 11.79 -8.71 4.82
CA TYR A 157 12.06 -8.33 6.20
C TYR A 157 12.21 -9.59 7.04
N ARG A 158 13.34 -9.70 7.74
CA ARG A 158 13.68 -10.89 8.53
C ARG A 158 13.27 -10.70 9.99
N PHE A 159 12.48 -11.64 10.48
CA PHE A 159 12.10 -11.76 11.87
C PHE A 159 12.50 -13.16 12.39
N ARG A 160 12.45 -13.37 13.70
CA ARG A 160 12.77 -14.66 14.30
C ARG A 160 11.84 -15.79 13.83
N ASP A 161 10.59 -15.46 13.52
CA ASP A 161 9.50 -16.35 13.15
C ASP A 161 9.21 -16.39 11.65
N GLY A 162 10.08 -15.83 10.82
CA GLY A 162 9.97 -15.91 9.36
C GLY A 162 10.51 -14.70 8.63
N GLU A 163 10.36 -14.74 7.31
CA GLU A 163 10.68 -13.64 6.41
C GLU A 163 9.38 -13.16 5.75
N PHE A 164 9.21 -11.83 5.63
CA PHE A 164 7.96 -11.21 5.19
C PHE A 164 8.22 -10.14 4.15
N SER A 165 7.27 -9.97 3.22
CA SER A 165 7.25 -8.87 2.26
C SER A 165 6.03 -7.98 2.49
N ASN A 166 6.18 -6.69 2.16
CA ASN A 166 5.09 -5.72 2.20
C ASN A 166 4.13 -5.93 1.02
N CYS A 167 2.83 -5.76 1.28
CA CYS A 167 1.78 -5.90 0.27
C CYS A 167 1.22 -4.55 -0.22
N ASN A 168 1.89 -3.43 0.06
CA ASN A 168 1.46 -2.08 -0.29
C ASN A 168 -0.02 -1.79 0.05
N LEU A 169 -0.47 -2.35 1.17
CA LEU A 169 -1.81 -2.18 1.71
C LEU A 169 -1.70 -1.89 3.21
N TYR A 170 -2.25 -0.75 3.62
CA TYR A 170 -2.14 -0.23 4.98
C TYR A 170 -3.48 0.25 5.49
N GLY A 171 -3.68 0.20 6.80
CA GLY A 171 -4.81 0.82 7.47
C GLY A 171 -4.33 1.83 8.51
N LEU A 172 -4.95 2.99 8.58
CA LEU A 172 -4.64 4.04 9.55
C LEU A 172 -5.92 4.59 10.19
N SER A 173 -6.00 4.56 11.52
CA SER A 173 -6.94 5.39 12.27
C SER A 173 -6.47 6.85 12.28
N GLN A 174 -7.28 7.76 12.81
CA GLN A 174 -6.87 9.14 13.02
C GLN A 174 -5.63 9.24 13.94
N ALA A 175 -5.50 8.34 14.92
CA ALA A 175 -4.30 8.26 15.76
C ALA A 175 -3.11 7.67 14.99
N GLY A 176 -3.36 6.68 14.13
CA GLY A 176 -2.36 6.03 13.29
C GLY A 176 -1.77 6.94 12.22
N LEU A 177 -2.51 7.94 11.73
CA LEU A 177 -2.01 8.92 10.76
C LEU A 177 -0.73 9.61 11.23
N ARG A 178 -0.55 9.80 12.54
CA ARG A 178 0.70 10.36 13.10
C ARG A 178 1.94 9.54 12.74
N LEU A 179 1.81 8.26 12.42
CA LEU A 179 2.94 7.44 11.94
C LEU A 179 3.39 7.83 10.53
N ALA A 180 2.51 8.40 9.71
CA ALA A 180 2.88 8.90 8.39
C ALA A 180 3.97 9.98 8.46
N GLU A 181 4.04 10.75 9.56
CA GLU A 181 5.11 11.71 9.85
C GLU A 181 6.51 11.08 9.75
N THR A 182 6.65 9.82 10.16
CA THR A 182 7.91 9.08 10.14
C THR A 182 8.46 8.94 8.72
N PHE A 183 7.57 8.97 7.72
CA PHE A 183 7.90 8.82 6.30
C PHE A 183 8.02 10.17 5.57
N ARG A 184 7.86 11.30 6.26
CA ARG A 184 7.90 12.66 5.70
C ARG A 184 9.21 13.00 4.98
N SER A 185 10.28 12.32 5.34
CA SER A 185 11.59 12.50 4.72
C SER A 185 11.77 11.78 3.37
N GLY A 186 10.67 11.31 2.75
CA GLY A 186 10.62 10.71 1.41
C GLY A 186 10.86 9.21 1.35
N GLY A 187 10.55 8.59 0.21
CA GLY A 187 10.64 7.14 -0.05
C GLY A 187 12.05 6.54 0.05
N GLN A 188 13.05 7.34 0.36
CA GLN A 188 14.41 6.91 0.71
C GLN A 188 14.59 6.62 2.21
N PHE A 189 13.51 6.63 3.00
CA PHE A 189 13.56 6.33 4.43
C PHE A 189 14.31 5.01 4.69
N ALA A 190 13.98 3.96 3.97
CA ALA A 190 14.62 2.65 4.11
C ALA A 190 16.10 2.59 3.65
N LYS A 191 16.57 3.59 2.91
CA LYS A 191 17.96 3.67 2.43
C LYS A 191 18.89 4.38 3.41
N ASN A 192 18.34 5.06 4.43
CA ASN A 192 19.15 5.78 5.42
C ASN A 192 19.03 5.13 6.81
N PRO A 193 20.02 4.30 7.23
CA PRO A 193 19.99 3.59 8.51
C PRO A 193 19.85 4.50 9.72
N MET A 194 20.42 5.72 9.66
CA MET A 194 20.36 6.68 10.75
C MET A 194 18.95 7.23 10.97
N ARG A 195 18.19 7.46 9.87
CA ARG A 195 16.78 7.89 9.96
C ARG A 195 15.89 6.79 10.53
N ILE A 196 16.12 5.55 10.08
CA ILE A 196 15.43 4.37 10.63
C ILE A 196 15.76 4.25 12.13
N ALA A 197 17.03 4.37 12.51
CA ALA A 197 17.45 4.30 13.90
C ALA A 197 16.84 5.41 14.77
N LYS A 198 16.74 6.64 14.25
CA LYS A 198 16.09 7.75 14.95
C LYS A 198 14.58 7.52 15.13
N ALA A 199 13.91 7.01 14.11
CA ALA A 199 12.48 6.76 14.14
C ALA A 199 12.12 5.55 15.03
N PHE A 200 12.78 4.42 14.83
CA PHE A 200 12.46 3.16 15.51
C PHE A 200 13.27 2.93 16.80
N GLY A 201 14.36 3.66 16.99
CA GLY A 201 15.31 3.48 18.08
C GLY A 201 16.41 2.47 17.75
N PHE A 202 17.67 2.78 18.12
CA PHE A 202 18.84 1.94 17.83
C PHE A 202 18.69 0.49 18.30
N PHE A 203 18.14 0.30 19.49
CA PHE A 203 17.96 -1.04 20.04
C PHE A 203 16.94 -1.87 19.25
N ASN A 204 15.83 -1.26 18.82
CA ASN A 204 14.84 -1.95 17.97
C ASN A 204 15.43 -2.28 16.59
N LEU A 205 16.25 -1.37 16.04
CA LEU A 205 16.93 -1.63 14.76
C LEU A 205 17.93 -2.77 14.89
N PHE A 206 18.70 -2.83 15.99
CA PHE A 206 19.59 -3.95 16.28
C PHE A 206 18.81 -5.28 16.33
N LEU A 207 17.72 -5.33 17.09
CA LEU A 207 16.89 -6.53 17.20
C LEU A 207 16.32 -6.97 15.85
N LEU A 208 15.87 -6.05 15.01
CA LEU A 208 15.38 -6.33 13.67
C LEU A 208 16.52 -6.77 12.74
N ARG A 209 17.69 -6.12 12.78
CA ARG A 209 18.85 -6.44 11.93
C ARG A 209 19.34 -7.87 12.13
N PHE A 210 19.25 -8.39 13.35
CA PHE A 210 19.67 -9.73 13.72
C PHE A 210 18.51 -10.73 13.84
N ALA A 211 17.31 -10.34 13.44
CA ALA A 211 16.10 -11.16 13.49
C ALA A 211 15.85 -11.76 14.90
N LEU A 212 16.11 -10.99 15.95
CA LEU A 212 15.99 -11.46 17.34
C LEU A 212 14.56 -11.37 17.90
N VAL A 213 13.66 -10.72 17.20
CA VAL A 213 12.24 -10.57 17.58
C VAL A 213 11.33 -11.21 16.57
N SER A 214 10.20 -11.78 17.02
CA SER A 214 9.11 -12.21 16.16
C SER A 214 8.39 -10.99 15.55
N LEU A 215 7.66 -11.19 14.45
CA LEU A 215 6.87 -10.13 13.82
C LEU A 215 5.94 -9.46 14.85
N ASP A 216 5.19 -10.26 15.60
CA ASP A 216 4.26 -9.76 16.61
C ASP A 216 4.96 -8.98 17.74
N ALA A 217 6.11 -9.45 18.22
CA ALA A 217 6.92 -8.70 19.19
C ALA A 217 7.45 -7.39 18.58
N GLY A 218 7.77 -7.36 17.30
CA GLY A 218 8.14 -6.17 16.55
C GLY A 218 6.99 -5.14 16.53
N MET A 219 5.77 -5.59 16.19
CA MET A 219 4.58 -4.73 16.17
C MET A 219 4.27 -4.15 17.55
N ARG A 220 4.35 -4.96 18.63
CA ARG A 220 4.19 -4.46 20.01
C ARG A 220 5.25 -3.42 20.40
N ARG A 221 6.49 -3.56 19.94
CA ARG A 221 7.56 -2.56 20.19
C ARG A 221 7.27 -1.25 19.47
N LEU A 222 6.79 -1.31 18.22
CA LEU A 222 6.34 -0.13 17.46
C LEU A 222 5.15 0.52 18.15
N SER A 223 4.19 -0.27 18.62
CA SER A 223 3.04 0.22 19.37
C SER A 223 3.44 1.04 20.58
N ARG A 224 4.37 0.53 21.39
CA ARG A 224 4.90 1.26 22.57
C ARG A 224 5.68 2.53 22.17
N ARG A 225 6.47 2.45 21.10
CA ARG A 225 7.31 3.56 20.63
C ARG A 225 6.48 4.75 20.15
N PHE A 226 5.41 4.47 19.41
CA PHE A 226 4.55 5.48 18.79
C PHE A 226 3.27 5.76 19.59
N ARG A 227 3.03 5.03 20.67
CA ARG A 227 1.83 5.14 21.52
C ARG A 227 0.53 4.95 20.75
N VAL A 228 0.53 4.02 19.80
CA VAL A 228 -0.62 3.62 18.99
C VAL A 228 -0.61 2.10 18.85
N ARG A 229 -1.74 1.48 18.58
CA ARG A 229 -1.82 0.04 18.32
C ARG A 229 -1.40 -0.25 16.89
N VAL A 230 -0.24 -0.90 16.72
CA VAL A 230 0.29 -1.34 15.42
C VAL A 230 0.12 -2.85 15.29
N ALA A 231 -0.51 -3.29 14.22
CA ALA A 231 -0.74 -4.69 13.91
C ALA A 231 -0.27 -5.05 12.50
N ALA A 232 0.08 -6.31 12.31
CA ALA A 232 0.30 -6.90 11.00
C ALA A 232 -0.88 -7.81 10.63
N VAL A 233 -1.31 -7.77 9.37
CA VAL A 233 -2.18 -8.76 8.75
C VAL A 233 -1.33 -9.61 7.83
N LEU A 234 -1.39 -10.94 7.99
CA LEU A 234 -0.68 -11.87 7.13
C LEU A 234 -1.64 -12.37 6.05
N LEU A 235 -1.44 -11.89 4.83
CA LEU A 235 -2.18 -12.33 3.65
C LEU A 235 -1.59 -13.67 3.17
N ARG A 236 -2.45 -14.67 2.99
CA ARG A 236 -2.03 -16.01 2.54
C ARG A 236 -1.71 -16.06 1.05
N ASP A 237 -2.34 -15.21 0.25
CA ASP A 237 -1.99 -15.08 -1.16
C ASP A 237 -0.75 -14.20 -1.31
N GLY A 238 0.39 -14.82 -1.54
CA GLY A 238 1.68 -14.13 -1.68
C GLY A 238 1.77 -13.19 -2.89
N ALA A 239 0.85 -13.31 -3.84
CA ALA A 239 0.77 -12.42 -5.00
C ALA A 239 0.52 -10.96 -4.58
N HIS A 240 -0.13 -10.71 -3.43
CA HIS A 240 -0.33 -9.35 -2.91
C HIS A 240 0.97 -8.58 -2.58
N ALA A 241 2.09 -9.28 -2.46
CA ALA A 241 3.39 -8.65 -2.25
C ALA A 241 4.15 -8.37 -3.56
N ILE A 242 3.50 -8.58 -4.71
CA ILE A 242 4.10 -8.41 -6.05
C ILE A 242 3.42 -7.22 -6.73
N ASP A 243 4.01 -6.06 -6.56
CA ASP A 243 3.60 -4.81 -7.22
C ASP A 243 4.39 -4.59 -8.53
N VAL A 244 3.83 -3.81 -9.43
CA VAL A 244 4.44 -3.53 -10.75
C VAL A 244 5.47 -2.41 -10.63
N ASP A 245 6.68 -2.73 -10.13
CA ASP A 245 7.75 -1.74 -9.92
C ASP A 245 8.75 -1.64 -11.08
N ASN A 246 8.85 -2.67 -11.90
CA ASN A 246 9.80 -2.77 -13.01
C ASN A 246 9.35 -3.85 -14.00
N ARG A 247 10.05 -3.99 -15.12
CA ARG A 247 9.71 -4.95 -16.19
C ARG A 247 9.53 -6.39 -15.66
N ARG A 248 10.42 -6.86 -14.79
CA ARG A 248 10.32 -8.21 -14.21
C ARG A 248 9.02 -8.39 -13.43
N THR A 249 8.68 -7.47 -12.53
CA THR A 249 7.45 -7.58 -11.74
C THR A 249 6.20 -7.30 -12.57
N TYR A 250 6.32 -6.52 -13.64
CA TYR A 250 5.26 -6.36 -14.63
C TYR A 250 4.93 -7.71 -15.30
N ASP A 251 5.94 -8.41 -15.83
CA ASP A 251 5.76 -9.69 -16.52
C ASP A 251 5.18 -10.75 -15.57
N ILE A 252 5.64 -10.78 -14.31
CA ILE A 252 5.11 -11.67 -13.27
C ILE A 252 3.65 -11.34 -12.95
N ALA A 253 3.32 -10.07 -12.75
CA ALA A 253 1.95 -9.65 -12.48
C ALA A 253 1.00 -10.03 -13.62
N ALA A 254 1.43 -9.84 -14.88
CA ALA A 254 0.66 -10.24 -16.06
C ALA A 254 0.34 -11.76 -16.05
N GLN A 255 1.36 -12.59 -15.81
CA GLN A 255 1.19 -14.05 -15.72
C GLN A 255 0.24 -14.47 -14.59
N LEU A 256 0.34 -13.81 -13.41
CA LEU A 256 -0.53 -14.12 -12.27
C LEU A 256 -1.97 -13.67 -12.52
N MET A 257 -2.17 -12.56 -13.22
CA MET A 257 -3.52 -12.11 -13.62
C MET A 257 -4.16 -13.07 -14.61
N GLU A 258 -3.43 -13.56 -15.61
CA GLU A 258 -3.90 -14.56 -16.55
C GLU A 258 -4.32 -15.86 -15.82
N LYS A 259 -3.52 -16.32 -14.87
CA LYS A 259 -3.84 -17.51 -14.05
C LYS A 259 -5.09 -17.32 -13.19
N ARG A 260 -5.39 -16.10 -12.72
CA ARG A 260 -6.60 -15.82 -11.94
C ARG A 260 -7.86 -15.72 -12.82
N ALA A 261 -7.70 -15.46 -14.12
CA ALA A 261 -8.81 -15.34 -15.07
C ALA A 261 -9.19 -16.68 -15.72
N ALA A 262 -8.29 -17.67 -15.71
CA ALA A 262 -8.48 -19.03 -16.25
C ALA A 262 -9.20 -19.93 -15.26
#